data_cf0849901b0f421a312e14c1c32bc3c8
#
_entry.id   cf0849901b0f421a312e14c1c32bc3c8
#
_cell.length_a   1.000
_cell.length_b   1.000
_cell.length_c   1.000
_cell.angle_alpha   90.00
_cell.angle_beta   90.00
_cell.angle_gamma   90.00
#
_symmetry.space_group_name_H-M   'P 1'
#
loop_
_entity.id
_entity.type
_entity.pdbx_description
1 polymer ?
#
loop_
_entity_poly.entity_id
_entity_poly.type
_entity_poly.pdbx_seq_one_letter_code
_entity_poly.pdbx_strand_id
1 'polypeptide(L)'
;MEERSSRCLEVGAGAKRGQGEWITIDMNDACDIYWDLRKGIPFPDRSLNKIYSSHFLEHLTFNEARGFLEECKRVLVPDGKFLICVPNARIYLEAYVKGEPLDANRFFGWAPAYNHTTKIDMVNYTAYMDGTHKYMFDEENLLFILGANGFRNPRLRNHDPELDLQERAYESIYAEADR
;
A
#
# COMPACT_ATOMS: atom_id res chain seq x y z
N MET A 1 22.02 28.62 -1.85
CA MET A 1 21.16 27.60 -1.27
C MET A 1 20.54 26.90 -2.47
N GLU A 2 21.02 25.70 -2.81
CA GLU A 2 20.36 24.90 -3.84
C GLU A 2 18.95 24.58 -3.35
N GLU A 3 17.94 24.94 -4.13
CA GLU A 3 16.58 24.46 -3.95
C GLU A 3 16.66 22.92 -3.91
N ARG A 4 16.45 22.35 -2.72
CA ARG A 4 16.22 20.91 -2.61
C ARG A 4 14.94 20.62 -3.37
N SER A 5 15.06 20.17 -4.62
CA SER A 5 13.90 19.66 -5.35
C SER A 5 13.22 18.64 -4.45
N SER A 6 11.94 18.81 -4.23
CA SER A 6 11.11 17.86 -3.48
C SER A 6 11.26 16.49 -4.13
N ARG A 7 11.71 15.50 -3.37
CA ARG A 7 11.88 14.13 -3.86
C ARG A 7 10.78 13.25 -3.27
N CYS A 8 9.95 12.74 -4.16
CA CYS A 8 8.87 11.83 -3.83
C CYS A 8 9.17 10.44 -4.38
N LEU A 9 8.88 9.39 -3.61
CA LEU A 9 9.10 8.00 -4.00
C LEU A 9 7.79 7.23 -3.95
N GLU A 10 7.41 6.61 -5.06
CA GLU A 10 6.34 5.61 -5.10
C GLU A 10 6.96 4.22 -5.02
N VAL A 11 6.61 3.46 -3.98
CA VAL A 11 7.13 2.13 -3.68
C VAL A 11 6.11 1.06 -4.03
N GLY A 12 6.57 -0.05 -4.60
CA GLY A 12 5.67 -1.09 -5.10
C GLY A 12 4.83 -0.59 -6.27
N ALA A 13 5.45 0.20 -7.16
CA ALA A 13 4.73 0.95 -8.20
C ALA A 13 4.25 0.10 -9.38
N GLY A 14 4.57 -1.22 -9.42
CA GLY A 14 4.24 -2.09 -10.53
C GLY A 14 4.89 -1.64 -11.84
N ALA A 15 4.16 -1.68 -12.95
CA ALA A 15 4.65 -1.29 -14.27
C ALA A 15 4.47 0.22 -14.54
N LYS A 16 5.00 1.08 -13.67
CA LYS A 16 4.77 2.53 -13.73
C LYS A 16 6.09 3.30 -13.70
N ARG A 17 6.24 4.25 -14.64
CA ARG A 17 7.31 5.26 -14.63
C ARG A 17 6.91 6.46 -13.80
N GLY A 18 7.88 7.02 -13.08
CA GLY A 18 7.70 8.26 -12.34
C GLY A 18 7.39 9.45 -13.25
N GLN A 19 6.62 10.38 -12.71
CA GLN A 19 6.25 11.64 -13.39
C GLN A 19 6.44 12.81 -12.43
N GLY A 20 6.88 13.95 -12.97
CA GLY A 20 7.15 15.15 -12.18
C GLY A 20 8.24 14.89 -11.12
N GLU A 21 7.91 15.08 -9.86
CA GLU A 21 8.83 14.87 -8.72
C GLU A 21 8.85 13.43 -8.19
N TRP A 22 8.02 12.52 -8.75
CA TRP A 22 7.93 11.13 -8.32
C TRP A 22 8.93 10.23 -9.01
N ILE A 23 9.65 9.46 -8.23
CA ILE A 23 10.49 8.34 -8.66
C ILE A 23 9.76 7.06 -8.30
N THR A 24 9.74 6.07 -9.19
CA THR A 24 9.09 4.78 -8.96
C THR A 24 10.11 3.68 -8.71
N ILE A 25 9.79 2.76 -7.79
CA ILE A 25 10.64 1.63 -7.44
C ILE A 25 9.81 0.36 -7.26
N ASP A 26 10.22 -0.71 -7.93
CA ASP A 26 9.61 -2.04 -7.86
C ASP A 26 10.58 -3.10 -8.40
N MET A 27 10.25 -4.39 -8.27
CA MET A 27 10.86 -5.50 -9.02
C MET A 27 10.27 -5.63 -10.43
N ASN A 28 10.00 -4.51 -11.08
CA ASN A 28 9.46 -4.42 -12.44
C ASN A 28 10.35 -3.48 -13.27
N ASP A 29 10.83 -3.96 -14.42
CA ASP A 29 11.75 -3.22 -15.31
C ASP A 29 11.12 -1.94 -15.90
N ALA A 30 9.80 -1.79 -15.84
CA ALA A 30 9.12 -0.56 -16.26
C ALA A 30 9.29 0.60 -15.27
N CYS A 31 9.65 0.35 -14.01
CA CYS A 31 9.94 1.39 -13.02
C CYS A 31 11.23 2.15 -13.32
N ASP A 32 11.42 3.30 -12.63
CA ASP A 32 12.68 4.04 -12.71
C ASP A 32 13.81 3.29 -12.04
N ILE A 33 13.51 2.57 -10.95
CA ILE A 33 14.47 1.77 -10.18
C ILE A 33 13.93 0.35 -10.06
N TYR A 34 14.68 -0.63 -10.60
CA TYR A 34 14.43 -2.04 -10.34
C TYR A 34 15.07 -2.44 -9.01
N TRP A 35 14.28 -2.79 -7.99
CA TRP A 35 14.80 -3.10 -6.67
C TRP A 35 13.83 -3.93 -5.82
N ASP A 36 14.38 -4.84 -5.03
CA ASP A 36 13.64 -5.60 -4.03
C ASP A 36 13.57 -4.81 -2.70
N LEU A 37 12.42 -4.22 -2.41
CA LEU A 37 12.19 -3.39 -1.23
C LEU A 37 12.34 -4.15 0.12
N ARG A 38 12.35 -5.47 0.10
CA ARG A 38 12.66 -6.29 1.29
C ARG A 38 14.14 -6.18 1.71
N LYS A 39 14.99 -5.69 0.83
CA LYS A 39 16.42 -5.41 1.10
C LYS A 39 16.67 -3.99 1.60
N GLY A 40 15.61 -3.25 1.92
CA GLY A 40 15.65 -1.84 2.28
C GLY A 40 15.39 -0.91 1.10
N ILE A 41 15.38 0.39 1.35
CA ILE A 41 15.15 1.43 0.34
C ILE A 41 16.49 2.05 -0.06
N PRO A 42 16.90 2.02 -1.36
CA PRO A 42 18.23 2.44 -1.82
C PRO A 42 18.38 3.97 -1.88
N PHE A 43 17.98 4.65 -0.82
CA PHE A 43 18.11 6.08 -0.65
C PHE A 43 18.81 6.41 0.67
N PRO A 44 19.57 7.52 0.74
CA PRO A 44 20.18 7.98 1.98
C PRO A 44 19.14 8.31 3.07
N ASP A 45 19.57 8.30 4.32
CA ASP A 45 18.76 8.78 5.43
C ASP A 45 18.28 10.20 5.18
N ARG A 46 17.02 10.48 5.51
CA ARG A 46 16.43 11.82 5.46
C ARG A 46 16.60 12.53 4.11
N SER A 47 16.35 11.80 3.02
CA SER A 47 16.55 12.29 1.66
C SER A 47 15.25 12.47 0.85
N LEU A 48 14.11 11.95 1.36
CA LEU A 48 12.82 11.99 0.69
C LEU A 48 11.81 12.82 1.48
N ASN A 49 11.00 13.61 0.78
CA ASN A 49 9.94 14.42 1.38
C ASN A 49 8.65 13.64 1.55
N LYS A 50 8.33 12.77 0.57
CA LYS A 50 7.14 11.93 0.58
C LYS A 50 7.47 10.52 0.10
N ILE A 51 6.75 9.55 0.67
CA ILE A 51 6.68 8.19 0.15
C ILE A 51 5.22 7.85 -0.03
N TYR A 52 4.89 7.24 -1.16
CA TYR A 52 3.58 6.68 -1.44
C TYR A 52 3.69 5.18 -1.70
N SER A 53 2.78 4.41 -1.11
CA SER A 53 2.67 2.96 -1.27
C SER A 53 1.23 2.58 -1.57
N SER A 54 0.98 1.94 -2.71
CA SER A 54 -0.35 1.53 -3.12
C SER A 54 -0.40 0.04 -3.40
N HIS A 55 -1.21 -0.68 -2.62
CA HIS A 55 -1.40 -2.13 -2.77
C HIS A 55 -0.08 -2.90 -2.84
N PHE A 56 0.80 -2.61 -1.89
CA PHE A 56 2.10 -3.27 -1.76
C PHE A 56 2.29 -3.92 -0.37
N LEU A 57 1.82 -3.27 0.70
CA LEU A 57 2.10 -3.72 2.07
C LEU A 57 1.48 -5.10 2.37
N GLU A 58 0.35 -5.42 1.77
CA GLU A 58 -0.34 -6.72 1.89
C GLU A 58 0.46 -7.89 1.31
N HIS A 59 1.40 -7.62 0.42
CA HIS A 59 2.29 -8.64 -0.16
C HIS A 59 3.47 -8.99 0.73
N LEU A 60 3.68 -8.25 1.81
CA LEU A 60 4.75 -8.47 2.77
C LEU A 60 4.25 -9.31 3.96
N THR A 61 5.09 -10.21 4.45
CA THR A 61 4.87 -10.83 5.77
C THR A 61 4.96 -9.75 6.85
N PHE A 62 4.44 -10.03 8.04
CA PHE A 62 4.48 -9.08 9.15
C PHE A 62 5.90 -8.55 9.44
N ASN A 63 6.91 -9.43 9.41
CA ASN A 63 8.30 -9.02 9.65
C ASN A 63 8.88 -8.18 8.51
N GLU A 64 8.57 -8.52 7.26
CA GLU A 64 8.98 -7.75 6.09
C GLU A 64 8.32 -6.37 6.09
N ALA A 65 7.02 -6.29 6.40
CA ALA A 65 6.27 -5.04 6.50
C ALA A 65 6.87 -4.11 7.56
N ARG A 66 7.25 -4.66 8.72
CA ARG A 66 7.92 -3.88 9.77
C ARG A 66 9.26 -3.33 9.31
N GLY A 67 10.11 -4.15 8.72
CA GLY A 67 11.39 -3.69 8.17
C GLY A 67 11.22 -2.64 7.06
N PHE A 68 10.23 -2.82 6.20
CA PHE A 68 9.89 -1.83 5.16
C PHE A 68 9.44 -0.49 5.76
N LEU A 69 8.58 -0.49 6.79
CA LEU A 69 8.13 0.73 7.46
C LEU A 69 9.27 1.43 8.20
N GLU A 70 10.19 0.69 8.82
CA GLU A 70 11.42 1.23 9.40
C GLU A 70 12.28 1.95 8.35
N GLU A 71 12.43 1.36 7.16
CA GLU A 71 13.15 1.94 6.04
C GLU A 71 12.47 3.20 5.48
N CYS A 72 11.13 3.16 5.28
CA CYS A 72 10.37 4.35 4.90
C CYS A 72 10.64 5.51 5.86
N LYS A 73 10.62 5.23 7.16
CA LYS A 73 10.90 6.23 8.18
C LYS A 73 12.36 6.69 8.16
N ARG A 74 13.32 5.81 7.89
CA ARG A 74 14.74 6.16 7.79
C ARG A 74 14.99 7.18 6.68
N VAL A 75 14.45 6.94 5.50
CA VAL A 75 14.72 7.76 4.30
C VAL A 75 13.91 9.06 4.25
N LEU A 76 12.76 9.16 4.94
CA LEU A 76 11.99 10.40 5.03
C LEU A 76 12.75 11.47 5.80
N VAL A 77 12.65 12.73 5.36
CA VAL A 77 13.14 13.88 6.12
C VAL A 77 12.32 14.08 7.40
N PRO A 78 12.81 14.81 8.41
CA PRO A 78 11.95 15.28 9.50
C PRO A 78 10.70 15.98 8.91
N ASP A 79 9.52 15.66 9.43
CA ASP A 79 8.22 16.13 8.91
C ASP A 79 7.86 15.65 7.49
N GLY A 80 8.62 14.70 6.94
CA GLY A 80 8.27 13.98 5.71
C GLY A 80 6.99 13.15 5.90
N LYS A 81 6.28 12.89 4.80
CA LYS A 81 4.98 12.21 4.81
C LYS A 81 5.06 10.82 4.21
N PHE A 82 4.43 9.87 4.87
CA PHE A 82 4.13 8.55 4.34
C PHE A 82 2.65 8.46 4.02
N LEU A 83 2.33 8.18 2.76
CA LEU A 83 0.97 7.97 2.26
C LEU A 83 0.84 6.52 1.84
N ILE A 84 -0.25 5.88 2.21
CA ILE A 84 -0.46 4.46 1.94
C ILE A 84 -1.90 4.16 1.55
N CYS A 85 -2.04 3.19 0.65
CA CYS A 85 -3.31 2.60 0.26
C CYS A 85 -3.15 1.07 0.30
N VAL A 86 -4.09 0.39 0.93
CA VAL A 86 -4.15 -1.08 1.03
C VAL A 86 -5.58 -1.58 0.83
N PRO A 87 -5.80 -2.86 0.43
CA PRO A 87 -7.14 -3.44 0.37
C PRO A 87 -7.84 -3.40 1.73
N ASN A 88 -9.15 -3.11 1.73
CA ASN A 88 -10.00 -3.11 2.92
C ASN A 88 -10.62 -4.48 3.14
N ALA A 89 -10.03 -5.29 4.02
CA ALA A 89 -10.57 -6.61 4.34
C ALA A 89 -11.95 -6.57 4.98
N ARG A 90 -12.31 -5.47 5.68
CA ARG A 90 -13.60 -5.31 6.34
C ARG A 90 -14.77 -5.49 5.38
N ILE A 91 -14.67 -4.98 4.15
CA ILE A 91 -15.70 -5.10 3.12
C ILE A 91 -16.06 -6.56 2.86
N TYR A 92 -15.06 -7.41 2.70
CA TYR A 92 -15.21 -8.83 2.40
C TYR A 92 -15.71 -9.62 3.62
N LEU A 93 -15.18 -9.33 4.80
CA LEU A 93 -15.58 -9.97 6.06
C LEU A 93 -17.03 -9.65 6.42
N GLU A 94 -17.45 -8.38 6.30
CA GLU A 94 -18.82 -7.98 6.57
C GLU A 94 -19.80 -8.58 5.57
N ALA A 95 -19.48 -8.60 4.27
CA ALA A 95 -20.30 -9.24 3.26
C ALA A 95 -20.48 -10.74 3.55
N TYR A 96 -19.41 -11.42 3.97
CA TYR A 96 -19.48 -12.83 4.38
C TYR A 96 -20.41 -13.04 5.57
N VAL A 97 -20.25 -12.25 6.64
CA VAL A 97 -21.04 -12.37 7.88
C VAL A 97 -22.53 -12.05 7.62
N LYS A 98 -22.83 -11.02 6.83
CA LYS A 98 -24.19 -10.63 6.46
C LYS A 98 -24.82 -11.57 5.44
N GLY A 99 -24.01 -12.40 4.78
CA GLY A 99 -24.46 -13.27 3.68
C GLY A 99 -24.77 -12.51 2.40
N GLU A 100 -24.26 -11.30 2.25
CA GLU A 100 -24.46 -10.44 1.08
C GLU A 100 -23.50 -10.85 -0.04
N PRO A 101 -23.92 -10.81 -1.33
CA PRO A 101 -23.01 -11.00 -2.46
C PRO A 101 -22.16 -9.73 -2.66
N LEU A 102 -20.89 -9.92 -3.01
CA LEU A 102 -20.08 -8.85 -3.59
C LEU A 102 -20.23 -8.86 -5.11
N ASP A 103 -20.28 -7.68 -5.71
CA ASP A 103 -20.27 -7.54 -7.17
C ASP A 103 -18.88 -7.93 -7.71
N ALA A 104 -18.79 -9.10 -8.34
CA ALA A 104 -17.54 -9.62 -8.87
C ALA A 104 -16.89 -8.67 -9.88
N ASN A 105 -17.67 -7.94 -10.69
CA ASN A 105 -17.14 -6.99 -11.66
C ASN A 105 -16.51 -5.76 -11.01
N ARG A 106 -16.91 -5.45 -9.80
CA ARG A 106 -16.43 -4.30 -9.05
C ARG A 106 -15.26 -4.65 -8.12
N PHE A 107 -15.34 -5.81 -7.44
CA PHE A 107 -14.43 -6.17 -6.36
C PHE A 107 -13.34 -7.17 -6.74
N PHE A 108 -13.46 -7.79 -7.91
CA PHE A 108 -12.52 -8.83 -8.33
C PHE A 108 -11.92 -8.48 -9.68
N GLY A 109 -10.97 -7.55 -9.68
CA GLY A 109 -10.19 -7.22 -10.87
C GLY A 109 -9.32 -8.39 -11.37
N TRP A 110 -9.16 -9.43 -10.55
CA TRP A 110 -8.40 -10.65 -10.84
C TRP A 110 -9.28 -11.86 -10.59
N ALA A 111 -9.15 -12.89 -11.41
CA ALA A 111 -9.88 -14.13 -11.19
C ALA A 111 -9.35 -14.83 -9.93
N PRO A 112 -10.19 -15.08 -8.90
CA PRO A 112 -9.76 -15.84 -7.74
C PRO A 112 -9.57 -17.32 -8.10
N ALA A 113 -8.76 -18.01 -7.29
CA ALA A 113 -8.34 -19.38 -7.55
C ALA A 113 -9.50 -20.38 -7.74
N TYR A 114 -10.66 -20.14 -7.18
CA TYR A 114 -11.84 -21.01 -7.24
C TYR A 114 -13.08 -20.35 -7.84
N ASN A 115 -12.93 -19.38 -8.72
CA ASN A 115 -13.99 -18.75 -9.51
C ASN A 115 -15.21 -18.23 -8.70
N HIS A 116 -15.00 -17.74 -7.47
CA HIS A 116 -16.05 -17.19 -6.60
C HIS A 116 -17.22 -18.15 -6.33
N THR A 117 -16.96 -19.43 -6.20
CA THR A 117 -17.99 -20.44 -6.08
C THR A 117 -18.72 -20.40 -4.74
N THR A 118 -18.09 -19.89 -3.70
CA THR A 118 -18.67 -19.77 -2.35
C THR A 118 -18.34 -18.43 -1.71
N LYS A 119 -19.11 -18.02 -0.69
CA LYS A 119 -18.88 -16.73 0.01
C LYS A 119 -17.52 -16.66 0.68
N ILE A 120 -16.98 -17.78 1.16
CA ILE A 120 -15.66 -17.82 1.78
C ILE A 120 -14.54 -17.61 0.74
N ASP A 121 -14.76 -17.91 -0.53
CA ASP A 121 -13.77 -17.67 -1.58
C ASP A 121 -13.51 -16.17 -1.77
N MET A 122 -14.49 -15.31 -1.47
CA MET A 122 -14.31 -13.86 -1.47
C MET A 122 -13.36 -13.41 -0.37
N VAL A 123 -13.46 -14.00 0.82
CA VAL A 123 -12.54 -13.74 1.93
C VAL A 123 -11.15 -14.30 1.60
N ASN A 124 -11.08 -15.51 1.05
CA ASN A 124 -9.82 -16.11 0.59
C ASN A 124 -9.14 -15.26 -0.48
N TYR A 125 -9.92 -14.65 -1.39
CA TYR A 125 -9.37 -13.75 -2.40
C TYR A 125 -8.63 -12.57 -1.76
N THR A 126 -9.27 -11.81 -0.87
CA THR A 126 -8.59 -10.69 -0.22
C THR A 126 -7.47 -11.12 0.72
N ALA A 127 -7.61 -12.30 1.37
CA ALA A 127 -6.63 -12.81 2.32
C ALA A 127 -5.36 -13.34 1.64
N TYR A 128 -5.52 -14.02 0.50
CA TYR A 128 -4.43 -14.80 -0.10
C TYR A 128 -4.09 -14.42 -1.53
N MET A 129 -5.05 -13.94 -2.33
CA MET A 129 -4.89 -13.56 -3.74
C MET A 129 -3.92 -14.52 -4.47
N ASP A 130 -4.28 -15.81 -4.53
CA ASP A 130 -3.45 -16.88 -5.09
C ASP A 130 -2.02 -16.97 -4.50
N GLY A 131 -1.91 -16.71 -3.19
CA GLY A 131 -0.65 -16.78 -2.44
C GLY A 131 0.21 -15.53 -2.51
N THR A 132 -0.23 -14.48 -3.20
CA THR A 132 0.53 -13.22 -3.28
C THR A 132 0.31 -12.32 -2.07
N HIS A 133 -0.90 -12.31 -1.46
CA HIS A 133 -1.15 -11.61 -0.21
C HIS A 133 -0.65 -12.42 0.99
N LYS A 134 -0.12 -11.71 1.98
CA LYS A 134 0.43 -12.26 3.23
C LYS A 134 -0.27 -11.70 4.46
N TYR A 135 -0.97 -10.58 4.31
CA TYR A 135 -1.60 -9.89 5.43
C TYR A 135 -2.86 -9.13 4.97
N MET A 136 -3.88 -9.12 5.80
CA MET A 136 -5.11 -8.34 5.61
C MET A 136 -5.10 -7.11 6.52
N PHE A 137 -5.64 -6.01 6.01
CA PHE A 137 -5.79 -4.76 6.76
C PHE A 137 -7.26 -4.36 6.89
N ASP A 138 -7.57 -3.74 8.02
CA ASP A 138 -8.69 -2.82 8.18
C ASP A 138 -8.18 -1.45 8.67
N GLU A 139 -9.07 -0.50 8.85
CA GLU A 139 -8.71 0.87 9.21
C GLU A 139 -7.99 0.94 10.57
N GLU A 140 -8.48 0.20 11.57
CA GLU A 140 -7.92 0.17 12.92
C GLU A 140 -6.50 -0.42 12.90
N ASN A 141 -6.35 -1.58 12.26
CA ASN A 141 -5.08 -2.28 12.18
C ASN A 141 -4.03 -1.47 11.42
N LEU A 142 -4.38 -0.86 10.28
CA LEU A 142 -3.46 -0.05 9.50
C LEU A 142 -2.92 1.13 10.32
N LEU A 143 -3.80 1.89 10.98
CA LEU A 143 -3.39 3.04 11.81
C LEU A 143 -2.54 2.58 13.00
N PHE A 144 -2.92 1.46 13.64
CA PHE A 144 -2.13 0.90 14.75
C PHE A 144 -0.72 0.52 14.30
N ILE A 145 -0.58 -0.18 13.16
CA ILE A 145 0.72 -0.61 12.63
C ILE A 145 1.61 0.59 12.32
N LEU A 146 1.09 1.63 11.71
CA LEU A 146 1.85 2.86 11.45
C LEU A 146 2.35 3.49 12.76
N GLY A 147 1.49 3.64 13.75
CA GLY A 147 1.86 4.18 15.06
C GLY A 147 2.88 3.31 15.80
N ALA A 148 2.69 1.99 15.80
CA ALA A 148 3.58 1.02 16.44
C ALA A 148 4.99 0.99 15.81
N ASN A 149 5.11 1.34 14.52
CA ASN A 149 6.40 1.52 13.84
C ASN A 149 6.96 2.95 13.95
N GLY A 150 6.36 3.77 14.83
CA GLY A 150 6.86 5.06 15.23
C GLY A 150 6.61 6.21 14.24
N PHE A 151 5.64 6.06 13.34
CA PHE A 151 5.09 7.20 12.61
C PHE A 151 4.20 8.03 13.54
N ARG A 152 4.22 9.34 13.35
CA ARG A 152 3.41 10.29 14.11
C ARG A 152 2.09 10.57 13.41
N ASN A 153 1.04 10.83 14.16
CA ASN A 153 -0.26 11.27 13.66
C ASN A 153 -0.84 10.37 12.54
N PRO A 154 -0.83 9.01 12.67
CA PRO A 154 -1.45 8.16 11.67
C PRO A 154 -2.96 8.46 11.61
N ARG A 155 -3.48 8.71 10.42
CA ARG A 155 -4.87 9.06 10.19
C ARG A 155 -5.36 8.57 8.84
N LEU A 156 -6.65 8.31 8.75
CA LEU A 156 -7.31 8.05 7.47
C LEU A 156 -7.34 9.34 6.64
N ARG A 157 -7.26 9.19 5.33
CA ARG A 157 -7.49 10.27 4.36
C ARG A 157 -8.53 9.83 3.32
N ASN A 158 -9.05 10.77 2.58
CA ASN A 158 -9.89 10.48 1.43
C ASN A 158 -9.03 10.03 0.23
N HIS A 159 -9.69 9.39 -0.75
CA HIS A 159 -9.11 9.17 -2.08
C HIS A 159 -8.67 10.51 -2.70
N ASP A 160 -7.46 10.53 -3.23
CA ASP A 160 -6.88 11.66 -3.93
C ASP A 160 -6.74 11.30 -5.43
N PRO A 161 -7.55 11.89 -6.32
CA PRO A 161 -7.55 11.52 -7.74
C PRO A 161 -6.25 11.84 -8.49
N GLU A 162 -5.36 12.65 -7.90
CA GLU A 162 -4.04 12.95 -8.47
C GLU A 162 -2.98 11.91 -8.07
N LEU A 163 -3.25 11.13 -7.04
CA LEU A 163 -2.31 10.16 -6.48
C LEU A 163 -2.81 8.72 -6.58
N ASP A 164 -4.07 8.51 -6.21
CA ASP A 164 -4.65 7.18 -6.03
C ASP A 164 -5.35 6.69 -7.30
N LEU A 165 -5.27 5.39 -7.57
CA LEU A 165 -5.95 4.78 -8.70
C LEU A 165 -7.47 4.77 -8.48
N GLN A 166 -8.22 5.35 -9.41
CA GLN A 166 -9.68 5.44 -9.35
C GLN A 166 -10.34 4.06 -9.33
N GLU A 167 -9.77 3.07 -10.00
CA GLU A 167 -10.27 1.71 -10.08
C GLU A 167 -10.27 0.99 -8.72
N ARG A 168 -9.46 1.48 -7.77
CA ARG A 168 -9.33 0.92 -6.41
C ARG A 168 -10.05 1.73 -5.34
N ALA A 169 -10.70 2.85 -5.71
CA ALA A 169 -11.29 3.78 -4.75
C ALA A 169 -12.34 3.15 -3.82
N TYR A 170 -13.04 2.13 -4.28
CA TYR A 170 -14.14 1.49 -3.55
C TYR A 170 -13.71 0.35 -2.62
N GLU A 171 -12.50 -0.19 -2.80
CA GLU A 171 -12.03 -1.35 -2.04
C GLU A 171 -10.84 -1.05 -1.13
N SER A 172 -10.38 0.20 -1.10
CA SER A 172 -9.13 0.55 -0.45
C SER A 172 -9.33 1.38 0.81
N ILE A 173 -8.40 1.20 1.73
CA ILE A 173 -8.17 2.09 2.85
C ILE A 173 -7.04 3.04 2.46
N TYR A 174 -7.27 4.33 2.67
CA TYR A 174 -6.27 5.36 2.47
C TYR A 174 -5.87 5.94 3.81
N ALA A 175 -4.57 5.97 4.07
CA ALA A 175 -4.03 6.55 5.29
C ALA A 175 -2.79 7.39 5.00
N GLU A 176 -2.46 8.27 5.92
CA GLU A 176 -1.22 9.01 5.93
C GLU A 176 -0.66 9.13 7.35
N ALA A 177 0.64 9.34 7.45
CA ALA A 177 1.31 9.59 8.71
C ALA A 177 2.55 10.49 8.50
N ASP A 178 2.97 11.15 9.55
CA ASP A 178 4.18 11.96 9.58
C ASP A 178 5.35 11.12 10.11
N ARG A 179 6.57 11.40 9.62
CA ARG A 179 7.77 10.75 10.11
C ARG A 179 8.00 10.95 11.60
#